data_6ffe244674bd728e8a7e1826cc133a1d
#
_entry.id   6ffe244674bd728e8a7e1826cc133a1d
#
_cell.length_a   1.000
_cell.length_b   1.000
_cell.length_c   1.000
_cell.angle_alpha   90.00
_cell.angle_beta   90.00
_cell.angle_gamma   90.00
#
_symmetry.space_group_name_H-M   'P 1'
#
loop_
_entity.id
_entity.type
_entity.pdbx_description
1 polymer ?
#
loop_
_entity_poly.entity_id
_entity_poly.type
_entity_poly.pdbx_seq_one_letter_code
_entity_poly.pdbx_strand_id
1 'polypeptide(L)'
;MFFSRHLYIVILCYVLLILGVAGTGLVLIVTHTGIIIGCLIIIISFFITGALVKRLNKSNAKLKLFFDAIEDKENMIQFNEYSGDREMNALSCSLNRINELLATAKSDSQKQEKFYYSLLEEIPSGIIAWNSEGKIILANSTALSLLGFEQLVFVRQLKQLYPEIRDFLQQNTVQKSTVIHSIGKRQLSLSLNYMKLEPETITLLAIKDISNELSEKESESWSKLTRVLTHEIMNTIAPIVSLAQTLSARPQTDEKVTRGLNVIREQSERLMEFTASYRHL
;
A
#
# COMPACT_ATOMS: atom_id res chain seq x y z
N MET A 1 -32.22 -23.55 0.18
CA MET A 1 -32.72 -24.84 -0.30
C MET A 1 -34.27 -24.97 -0.30
N PHE A 2 -34.98 -24.30 0.59
CA PHE A 2 -36.47 -24.29 0.63
C PHE A 2 -37.15 -23.52 -0.52
N PHE A 3 -36.53 -22.48 -1.04
CA PHE A 3 -37.10 -21.58 -2.06
C PHE A 3 -37.25 -22.25 -3.45
N SER A 4 -36.30 -23.10 -3.84
CA SER A 4 -36.36 -23.79 -5.13
C SER A 4 -37.47 -24.88 -5.17
N ARG A 5 -37.75 -25.50 -4.03
CA ARG A 5 -38.80 -26.54 -3.94
C ARG A 5 -40.20 -25.96 -4.17
N HIS A 6 -40.49 -24.78 -3.61
CA HIS A 6 -41.82 -24.19 -3.73
C HIS A 6 -42.11 -23.72 -5.17
N LEU A 7 -41.13 -23.03 -5.80
CA LEU A 7 -41.23 -22.59 -7.19
C LEU A 7 -41.35 -23.78 -8.13
N TYR A 8 -40.59 -24.86 -7.92
CA TYR A 8 -40.66 -26.08 -8.69
C TYR A 8 -42.01 -26.74 -8.57
N ILE A 9 -42.56 -26.84 -7.35
CA ILE A 9 -43.89 -27.41 -7.09
C ILE A 9 -44.98 -26.57 -7.78
N VAL A 10 -44.91 -25.24 -7.70
CA VAL A 10 -45.87 -24.33 -8.35
C VAL A 10 -45.86 -24.51 -9.87
N ILE A 11 -44.67 -24.50 -10.48
CA ILE A 11 -44.51 -24.72 -11.92
C ILE A 11 -45.03 -26.09 -12.32
N LEU A 12 -44.69 -27.13 -11.54
CA LEU A 12 -45.15 -28.50 -11.79
C LEU A 12 -46.69 -28.59 -11.73
N CYS A 13 -47.30 -27.96 -10.72
CA CYS A 13 -48.77 -27.90 -10.59
C CYS A 13 -49.41 -27.18 -11.78
N TYR A 14 -48.85 -26.07 -12.24
CA TYR A 14 -49.33 -25.36 -13.44
C TYR A 14 -49.19 -26.22 -14.70
N VAL A 15 -48.06 -26.90 -14.88
CA VAL A 15 -47.85 -27.80 -16.03
C VAL A 15 -48.82 -28.97 -16.02
N LEU A 16 -49.02 -29.61 -14.86
CA LEU A 16 -49.99 -30.70 -14.70
C LEU A 16 -51.43 -30.24 -14.93
N LEU A 17 -51.79 -29.04 -14.46
CA LEU A 17 -53.11 -28.46 -14.69
C LEU A 17 -53.31 -28.13 -16.17
N ILE A 18 -52.32 -27.57 -16.86
CA ILE A 18 -52.39 -27.31 -18.31
C ILE A 18 -52.56 -28.59 -19.10
N LEU A 19 -51.76 -29.63 -18.79
CA LEU A 19 -51.86 -30.95 -19.42
C LEU A 19 -53.23 -31.63 -19.18
N GLY A 20 -53.73 -31.56 -17.94
CA GLY A 20 -55.00 -32.09 -17.56
C GLY A 20 -56.15 -31.40 -18.30
N VAL A 21 -56.17 -30.06 -18.29
CA VAL A 21 -57.18 -29.24 -18.98
C VAL A 21 -57.13 -29.43 -20.51
N ALA A 22 -55.95 -29.42 -21.09
CA ALA A 22 -55.75 -29.64 -22.53
C ALA A 22 -56.17 -31.07 -22.93
N GLY A 23 -55.82 -32.08 -22.12
CA GLY A 23 -56.15 -33.48 -22.33
C GLY A 23 -57.70 -33.75 -22.30
N THR A 24 -58.36 -33.16 -21.30
CA THR A 24 -59.85 -33.28 -21.23
C THR A 24 -60.52 -32.59 -22.40
N GLY A 25 -60.04 -31.43 -22.84
CA GLY A 25 -60.55 -30.74 -24.02
C GLY A 25 -60.35 -31.55 -25.30
N LEU A 26 -59.21 -32.20 -25.46
CA LEU A 26 -58.94 -33.07 -26.62
C LEU A 26 -59.85 -34.31 -26.67
N VAL A 27 -60.01 -34.94 -25.51
CA VAL A 27 -60.93 -36.12 -25.41
C VAL A 27 -62.35 -35.75 -25.79
N LEU A 28 -62.90 -34.61 -25.33
CA LEU A 28 -64.24 -34.14 -25.67
C LEU A 28 -64.39 -33.84 -27.16
N ILE A 29 -63.36 -33.40 -27.84
CA ILE A 29 -63.40 -33.18 -29.29
C ILE A 29 -63.35 -34.50 -30.05
N VAL A 30 -62.48 -35.44 -29.68
CA VAL A 30 -62.31 -36.73 -30.37
C VAL A 30 -63.48 -37.62 -30.18
N THR A 31 -64.16 -37.60 -29.03
CA THR A 31 -65.38 -38.41 -28.76
C THR A 31 -66.67 -37.80 -29.37
N HIS A 32 -66.57 -36.63 -30.02
CA HIS A 32 -67.71 -35.89 -30.59
C HIS A 32 -68.83 -35.55 -29.57
N THR A 33 -68.57 -35.72 -28.26
CA THR A 33 -69.60 -35.53 -27.21
C THR A 33 -69.79 -34.05 -26.82
N GLY A 34 -68.87 -33.15 -27.23
CA GLY A 34 -69.00 -31.74 -26.90
C GLY A 34 -67.92 -30.90 -27.55
N ILE A 35 -67.86 -30.78 -28.87
CA ILE A 35 -66.85 -30.11 -29.66
C ILE A 35 -66.63 -28.62 -29.21
N ILE A 36 -67.74 -27.90 -29.00
CA ILE A 36 -67.76 -26.50 -28.59
C ILE A 36 -67.10 -26.35 -27.19
N ILE A 37 -67.44 -27.23 -26.25
CA ILE A 37 -66.92 -27.22 -24.89
C ILE A 37 -65.39 -27.57 -24.91
N GLY A 38 -65.00 -28.56 -25.73
CA GLY A 38 -63.63 -28.96 -25.90
C GLY A 38 -62.73 -27.81 -26.45
N CYS A 39 -63.24 -27.09 -27.45
CA CYS A 39 -62.53 -25.90 -27.96
C CYS A 39 -62.39 -24.79 -26.91
N LEU A 40 -63.42 -24.52 -26.11
CA LEU A 40 -63.37 -23.53 -25.02
C LEU A 40 -62.33 -23.91 -23.96
N ILE A 41 -62.23 -25.18 -23.59
CA ILE A 41 -61.23 -25.68 -22.63
C ILE A 41 -59.80 -25.52 -23.16
N ILE A 42 -59.60 -25.80 -24.45
CA ILE A 42 -58.25 -25.57 -25.06
C ILE A 42 -57.89 -24.10 -25.08
N ILE A 43 -58.84 -23.20 -25.35
CA ILE A 43 -58.57 -21.73 -25.29
C ILE A 43 -58.22 -21.31 -23.87
N ILE A 44 -58.93 -21.84 -22.86
CA ILE A 44 -58.57 -21.54 -21.44
C ILE A 44 -57.14 -22.03 -21.10
N SER A 45 -56.79 -23.24 -21.54
CA SER A 45 -55.43 -23.79 -21.37
C SER A 45 -54.38 -22.88 -21.99
N PHE A 46 -54.64 -22.32 -23.17
CA PHE A 46 -53.73 -21.37 -23.82
C PHE A 46 -53.59 -20.08 -23.02
N PHE A 47 -54.67 -19.54 -22.43
CA PHE A 47 -54.60 -18.37 -21.55
C PHE A 47 -53.79 -18.63 -20.27
N ILE A 48 -53.96 -19.80 -19.65
CA ILE A 48 -53.20 -20.20 -18.46
C ILE A 48 -51.70 -20.30 -18.78
N THR A 49 -51.34 -20.88 -19.93
CA THR A 49 -49.95 -20.96 -20.41
C THR A 49 -49.35 -19.57 -20.64
N GLY A 50 -50.10 -18.66 -21.28
CA GLY A 50 -49.68 -17.28 -21.50
C GLY A 50 -49.42 -16.52 -20.20
N ALA A 51 -50.28 -16.73 -19.19
CA ALA A 51 -50.09 -16.12 -17.86
C ALA A 51 -48.83 -16.66 -17.16
N LEU A 52 -48.53 -17.95 -17.26
CA LEU A 52 -47.33 -18.57 -16.72
C LEU A 52 -46.07 -18.02 -17.40
N VAL A 53 -46.05 -17.96 -18.73
CA VAL A 53 -44.91 -17.40 -19.51
C VAL A 53 -44.68 -15.94 -19.15
N LYS A 54 -45.75 -15.13 -19.04
CA LYS A 54 -45.62 -13.71 -18.63
C LYS A 54 -45.04 -13.58 -17.24
N ARG A 55 -45.38 -14.44 -16.29
CA ARG A 55 -44.83 -14.46 -14.92
C ARG A 55 -43.33 -14.80 -14.92
N LEU A 56 -42.93 -15.83 -15.66
CA LEU A 56 -41.53 -16.23 -15.79
C LEU A 56 -40.68 -15.14 -16.48
N ASN A 57 -41.21 -14.57 -17.56
CA ASN A 57 -40.49 -13.48 -18.25
C ASN A 57 -40.28 -12.24 -17.36
N LYS A 58 -41.24 -11.92 -16.48
CA LYS A 58 -41.08 -10.80 -15.53
C LYS A 58 -39.95 -11.05 -14.52
N SER A 59 -39.78 -12.28 -14.06
CA SER A 59 -38.69 -12.69 -13.19
C SER A 59 -37.32 -12.61 -13.91
N ASN A 60 -37.28 -13.17 -15.14
CA ASN A 60 -36.06 -13.15 -15.95
C ASN A 60 -35.63 -11.71 -16.32
N ALA A 61 -36.59 -10.84 -16.62
CA ALA A 61 -36.31 -9.43 -16.92
C ALA A 61 -35.64 -8.70 -15.71
N LYS A 62 -36.10 -8.98 -14.47
CA LYS A 62 -35.44 -8.42 -13.27
C LYS A 62 -34.03 -8.93 -13.08
N LEU A 63 -33.79 -10.23 -13.30
CA LEU A 63 -32.46 -10.81 -13.24
C LEU A 63 -31.53 -10.20 -14.30
N LYS A 64 -32.03 -10.05 -15.53
CA LYS A 64 -31.27 -9.40 -16.59
C LYS A 64 -30.86 -7.97 -16.20
N LEU A 65 -31.80 -7.14 -15.76
CA LEU A 65 -31.51 -5.77 -15.29
C LEU A 65 -30.50 -5.74 -14.14
N PHE A 66 -30.56 -6.72 -13.24
CA PHE A 66 -29.59 -6.83 -12.15
C PHE A 66 -28.17 -7.12 -12.66
N PHE A 67 -28.02 -8.08 -13.58
CA PHE A 67 -26.71 -8.41 -14.14
C PHE A 67 -26.16 -7.29 -15.03
N ASP A 68 -27.02 -6.66 -15.86
CA ASP A 68 -26.65 -5.50 -16.66
C ASP A 68 -26.13 -4.35 -15.75
N ALA A 69 -26.80 -4.10 -14.62
CA ALA A 69 -26.37 -3.07 -13.64
C ALA A 69 -25.04 -3.38 -12.95
N ILE A 70 -24.77 -4.66 -12.69
CA ILE A 70 -23.46 -5.08 -12.13
C ILE A 70 -22.36 -4.87 -13.17
N GLU A 71 -22.60 -5.19 -14.43
CA GLU A 71 -21.63 -5.06 -15.51
C GLU A 71 -21.26 -3.59 -15.77
N ASP A 72 -22.23 -2.69 -15.73
CA ASP A 72 -22.04 -1.23 -15.95
C ASP A 72 -21.30 -0.52 -14.79
N LYS A 73 -21.03 -1.21 -13.68
CA LYS A 73 -20.26 -0.72 -12.50
C LYS A 73 -20.73 0.60 -11.86
N GLU A 74 -21.64 1.33 -12.45
CA GLU A 74 -22.01 2.70 -12.05
C GLU A 74 -23.36 2.84 -11.35
N ASN A 75 -24.32 1.95 -11.62
CA ASN A 75 -25.68 2.12 -11.12
C ASN A 75 -26.14 0.94 -10.26
N MET A 76 -26.26 1.17 -8.95
CA MET A 76 -27.00 0.26 -8.08
C MET A 76 -28.49 0.46 -8.29
N ILE A 77 -29.15 -0.49 -8.95
CA ILE A 77 -30.60 -0.51 -9.13
C ILE A 77 -31.24 -1.05 -7.86
N GLN A 78 -32.07 -0.24 -7.20
CA GLN A 78 -32.95 -0.74 -6.14
C GLN A 78 -34.22 -1.34 -6.75
N PHE A 79 -34.47 -2.60 -6.44
CA PHE A 79 -35.67 -3.29 -6.84
C PHE A 79 -36.81 -3.03 -5.84
N ASN A 80 -38.00 -2.69 -6.37
CA ASN A 80 -39.18 -2.48 -5.53
C ASN A 80 -39.56 -3.81 -4.84
N GLU A 81 -39.67 -3.77 -3.51
CA GLU A 81 -40.02 -4.92 -2.66
C GLU A 81 -41.53 -5.11 -2.51
N TYR A 82 -42.35 -4.16 -2.95
CA TYR A 82 -43.81 -4.18 -2.84
C TYR A 82 -44.47 -4.47 -4.22
N SER A 83 -44.32 -5.68 -4.69
CA SER A 83 -44.97 -6.12 -5.92
C SER A 83 -46.00 -7.19 -5.58
N GLY A 84 -47.23 -6.97 -5.30
CA GLY A 84 -48.34 -7.87 -4.99
C GLY A 84 -48.13 -9.40 -5.04
N ASP A 85 -46.97 -9.88 -5.42
CA ASP A 85 -46.55 -11.28 -5.53
C ASP A 85 -45.41 -11.56 -4.54
N ARG A 86 -45.68 -12.45 -3.57
CA ARG A 86 -44.75 -12.78 -2.46
C ARG A 86 -43.40 -13.32 -2.96
N GLU A 87 -43.39 -14.08 -4.04
CA GLU A 87 -42.15 -14.66 -4.61
C GLU A 87 -41.30 -13.57 -5.28
N MET A 88 -41.96 -12.65 -5.98
CA MET A 88 -41.31 -11.54 -6.65
C MET A 88 -40.70 -10.54 -5.63
N ASN A 89 -41.36 -10.35 -4.48
CA ASN A 89 -40.84 -9.56 -3.38
C ASN A 89 -39.60 -10.23 -2.76
N ALA A 90 -39.66 -11.54 -2.50
CA ALA A 90 -38.54 -12.30 -1.98
C ALA A 90 -37.29 -12.24 -2.92
N LEU A 91 -37.53 -12.32 -4.24
CA LEU A 91 -36.47 -12.13 -5.24
C LEU A 91 -35.86 -10.69 -5.15
N SER A 92 -36.73 -9.67 -5.12
CA SER A 92 -36.30 -8.27 -5.01
C SER A 92 -35.48 -8.01 -3.74
N CYS A 93 -35.94 -8.52 -2.58
CA CYS A 93 -35.18 -8.43 -1.32
C CYS A 93 -33.81 -9.12 -1.43
N SER A 94 -33.76 -10.31 -2.05
CA SER A 94 -32.50 -11.04 -2.23
C SER A 94 -31.54 -10.29 -3.15
N LEU A 95 -32.02 -9.70 -4.25
CA LEU A 95 -31.22 -8.88 -5.16
C LEU A 95 -30.72 -7.59 -4.48
N ASN A 96 -31.58 -6.90 -3.72
CA ASN A 96 -31.21 -5.71 -2.97
C ASN A 96 -30.12 -6.04 -1.91
N ARG A 97 -30.24 -7.17 -1.21
CA ARG A 97 -29.22 -7.63 -0.26
C ARG A 97 -27.87 -7.92 -0.92
N ILE A 98 -27.87 -8.53 -2.11
CA ILE A 98 -26.63 -8.75 -2.88
C ILE A 98 -26.03 -7.41 -3.29
N ASN A 99 -26.83 -6.45 -3.74
CA ASN A 99 -26.37 -5.11 -4.06
C ASN A 99 -25.72 -4.43 -2.85
N GLU A 100 -26.32 -4.51 -1.67
CA GLU A 100 -25.77 -3.96 -0.43
C GLU A 100 -24.43 -4.61 -0.06
N LEU A 101 -24.32 -5.93 -0.17
CA LEU A 101 -23.06 -6.65 0.06
C LEU A 101 -21.98 -6.25 -0.93
N LEU A 102 -22.30 -6.13 -2.21
CA LEU A 102 -21.37 -5.67 -3.24
C LEU A 102 -20.92 -4.21 -2.99
N ALA A 103 -21.86 -3.33 -2.61
CA ALA A 103 -21.56 -1.95 -2.26
C ALA A 103 -20.61 -1.86 -1.07
N THR A 104 -20.91 -2.61 -0.03
CA THR A 104 -20.08 -2.66 1.18
C THR A 104 -18.67 -3.17 0.84
N ALA A 105 -18.58 -4.30 0.13
CA ALA A 105 -17.30 -4.87 -0.28
C ALA A 105 -16.47 -3.90 -1.14
N LYS A 106 -17.11 -3.21 -2.09
CA LYS A 106 -16.46 -2.19 -2.94
C LYS A 106 -15.99 -1.00 -2.10
N SER A 107 -16.84 -0.50 -1.18
CA SER A 107 -16.50 0.59 -0.27
C SER A 107 -15.31 0.22 0.63
N ASP A 108 -15.32 -0.98 1.20
CA ASP A 108 -14.25 -1.44 2.08
C ASP A 108 -12.93 -1.63 1.32
N SER A 109 -12.99 -2.18 0.10
CA SER A 109 -11.82 -2.26 -0.79
C SER A 109 -11.25 -0.87 -1.11
N GLN A 110 -12.10 0.11 -1.43
CA GLN A 110 -11.67 1.48 -1.70
C GLN A 110 -11.09 2.18 -0.45
N LYS A 111 -11.67 1.94 0.74
CA LYS A 111 -11.13 2.46 2.00
C LYS A 111 -9.76 1.86 2.29
N GLN A 112 -9.61 0.57 2.07
CA GLN A 112 -8.36 -0.15 2.27
C GLN A 112 -7.28 0.35 1.30
N GLU A 113 -7.62 0.56 0.03
CA GLU A 113 -6.73 1.14 -0.97
C GLU A 113 -6.25 2.54 -0.55
N LYS A 114 -7.19 3.44 -0.21
CA LYS A 114 -6.87 4.79 0.29
C LYS A 114 -6.01 4.77 1.55
N PHE A 115 -6.29 3.85 2.47
CA PHE A 115 -5.50 3.68 3.69
C PHE A 115 -4.04 3.31 3.38
N TYR A 116 -3.81 2.35 2.47
CA TYR A 116 -2.46 1.98 2.07
C TYR A 116 -1.73 3.13 1.35
N TYR A 117 -2.40 3.86 0.47
CA TYR A 117 -1.80 5.05 -0.15
C TYR A 117 -1.43 6.11 0.89
N SER A 118 -2.32 6.40 1.84
CA SER A 118 -2.02 7.37 2.91
C SER A 118 -0.85 6.92 3.78
N LEU A 119 -0.75 5.63 4.12
CA LEU A 119 0.40 5.10 4.86
C LEU A 119 1.71 5.27 4.08
N LEU A 120 1.71 5.00 2.78
CA LEU A 120 2.89 5.17 1.93
C LEU A 120 3.34 6.63 1.83
N GLU A 121 2.40 7.58 1.85
CA GLU A 121 2.71 9.02 1.83
C GLU A 121 3.29 9.52 3.16
N GLU A 122 2.88 8.96 4.31
CA GLU A 122 3.36 9.34 5.65
C GLU A 122 4.73 8.71 6.00
N ILE A 123 5.20 7.71 5.26
CA ILE A 123 6.50 7.09 5.51
C ILE A 123 7.62 8.10 5.19
N PRO A 124 8.57 8.35 6.13
CA PRO A 124 9.69 9.30 5.91
C PRO A 124 10.77 8.75 4.97
N SER A 125 10.45 7.73 4.20
CA SER A 125 11.31 7.13 3.18
C SER A 125 10.65 7.24 1.82
N GLY A 126 11.42 7.57 0.80
CA GLY A 126 10.98 7.54 -0.58
C GLY A 126 10.75 6.10 -1.04
N ILE A 127 9.62 5.84 -1.66
CA ILE A 127 9.27 4.53 -2.21
C ILE A 127 8.92 4.71 -3.67
N ILE A 128 9.59 3.96 -4.55
CA ILE A 128 9.29 3.90 -5.98
C ILE A 128 9.14 2.44 -6.38
N ALA A 129 8.05 2.10 -7.08
CA ALA A 129 7.84 0.77 -7.63
C ALA A 129 7.55 0.85 -9.12
N TRP A 130 8.12 -0.08 -9.91
CA TRP A 130 7.90 -0.17 -11.35
C TRP A 130 7.80 -1.62 -11.80
N ASN A 131 7.13 -1.81 -12.95
CA ASN A 131 6.98 -3.12 -13.58
C ASN A 131 8.20 -3.50 -14.45
N SER A 132 8.16 -4.68 -15.05
CA SER A 132 9.21 -5.21 -15.93
C SER A 132 9.51 -4.33 -17.16
N GLU A 133 8.55 -3.51 -17.61
CA GLU A 133 8.72 -2.55 -18.70
C GLU A 133 9.39 -1.24 -18.24
N GLY A 134 9.61 -1.08 -16.94
CA GLY A 134 10.16 0.14 -16.35
C GLY A 134 9.14 1.28 -16.19
N LYS A 135 7.84 1.00 -16.31
CA LYS A 135 6.76 1.95 -16.04
C LYS A 135 6.56 2.04 -14.53
N ILE A 136 6.54 3.26 -14.00
CA ILE A 136 6.30 3.51 -12.57
C ILE A 136 4.84 3.17 -12.23
N ILE A 137 4.66 2.33 -11.23
CA ILE A 137 3.36 1.94 -10.68
C ILE A 137 3.04 2.81 -9.45
N LEU A 138 4.07 3.13 -8.67
CA LEU A 138 3.95 3.89 -7.43
C LEU A 138 5.21 4.71 -7.20
N ALA A 139 5.02 5.96 -6.81
CA ALA A 139 6.06 6.84 -6.26
C ALA A 139 5.39 7.74 -5.22
N ASN A 140 5.84 7.66 -3.95
CA ASN A 140 5.31 8.54 -2.92
C ASN A 140 5.94 9.95 -2.99
N SER A 141 5.32 10.92 -2.35
CA SER A 141 5.75 12.33 -2.34
C SER A 141 7.17 12.50 -1.79
N THR A 142 7.54 11.71 -0.79
CA THR A 142 8.88 11.68 -0.21
C THR A 142 9.94 11.30 -1.26
N ALA A 143 9.69 10.27 -2.09
CA ALA A 143 10.61 9.88 -3.15
C ALA A 143 10.81 10.98 -4.19
N LEU A 144 9.72 11.60 -4.63
CA LEU A 144 9.75 12.70 -5.59
C LEU A 144 10.52 13.90 -5.04
N SER A 145 10.27 14.28 -3.78
CA SER A 145 10.96 15.38 -3.09
C SER A 145 12.45 15.11 -2.91
N LEU A 146 12.84 13.90 -2.47
CA LEU A 146 14.25 13.54 -2.25
C LEU A 146 15.06 13.52 -3.55
N LEU A 147 14.44 13.15 -4.66
CA LEU A 147 15.08 13.08 -5.98
C LEU A 147 14.86 14.33 -6.84
N GLY A 148 14.05 15.29 -6.38
CA GLY A 148 13.81 16.55 -7.10
C GLY A 148 12.96 16.39 -8.36
N PHE A 149 12.03 15.43 -8.38
CA PHE A 149 11.06 15.25 -9.45
C PHE A 149 9.70 15.81 -9.05
N GLU A 150 9.02 16.48 -9.98
CA GLU A 150 7.59 16.80 -9.81
C GLU A 150 6.72 15.58 -10.16
N GLN A 151 7.13 14.82 -11.18
CA GLN A 151 6.44 13.63 -11.64
C GLN A 151 7.42 12.61 -12.22
N LEU A 152 7.19 11.34 -11.94
CA LEU A 152 8.00 10.23 -12.41
C LEU A 152 7.11 9.17 -13.08
N VAL A 153 7.30 8.95 -14.38
CA VAL A 153 6.49 8.02 -15.18
C VAL A 153 7.26 6.76 -15.57
N PHE A 154 8.56 6.89 -15.83
CA PHE A 154 9.42 5.79 -16.22
C PHE A 154 10.75 5.80 -15.46
N VAL A 155 11.24 4.61 -15.12
CA VAL A 155 12.55 4.43 -14.43
C VAL A 155 13.73 4.98 -15.25
N ARG A 156 13.60 5.12 -16.56
CA ARG A 156 14.63 5.74 -17.42
C ARG A 156 14.91 7.20 -17.05
N GLN A 157 13.93 7.94 -16.50
CA GLN A 157 14.13 9.31 -16.05
C GLN A 157 15.10 9.37 -14.86
N LEU A 158 15.01 8.41 -13.93
CA LEU A 158 15.98 8.26 -12.83
C LEU A 158 17.39 7.98 -13.38
N LYS A 159 17.51 7.05 -14.33
CA LYS A 159 18.78 6.66 -14.93
C LYS A 159 19.47 7.80 -15.69
N GLN A 160 18.71 8.73 -16.25
CA GLN A 160 19.23 9.91 -16.96
C GLN A 160 19.74 10.96 -16.00
N LEU A 161 19.04 11.24 -14.91
CA LEU A 161 19.38 12.29 -13.96
C LEU A 161 20.47 11.86 -12.95
N TYR A 162 20.47 10.57 -12.60
CA TYR A 162 21.37 9.97 -11.61
C TYR A 162 22.17 8.82 -12.22
N PRO A 163 23.40 9.07 -12.72
CA PRO A 163 24.25 8.01 -13.25
C PRO A 163 24.55 6.90 -12.23
N GLU A 164 24.69 7.28 -10.95
CA GLU A 164 24.90 6.34 -9.84
C GLU A 164 23.74 5.35 -9.66
N ILE A 165 22.48 5.83 -9.82
CA ILE A 165 21.31 4.95 -9.82
C ILE A 165 21.31 4.03 -11.03
N ARG A 166 21.71 4.52 -12.20
CA ARG A 166 21.82 3.69 -13.39
C ARG A 166 22.77 2.51 -13.16
N ASP A 167 23.97 2.79 -12.66
CA ASP A 167 25.00 1.78 -12.42
C ASP A 167 24.59 0.81 -11.32
N PHE A 168 23.92 1.31 -10.28
CA PHE A 168 23.32 0.52 -9.21
C PHE A 168 22.23 -0.44 -9.73
N LEU A 169 21.36 0.00 -10.62
CA LEU A 169 20.30 -0.83 -11.22
C LEU A 169 20.82 -1.87 -12.21
N GLN A 170 21.97 -1.66 -12.83
CA GLN A 170 22.58 -2.58 -13.78
C GLN A 170 23.31 -3.77 -13.14
N GLN A 171 23.71 -3.65 -11.88
CA GLN A 171 24.40 -4.74 -11.19
C GLN A 171 23.40 -5.84 -10.79
N ASN A 172 23.65 -7.10 -11.20
CA ASN A 172 22.72 -8.25 -11.09
C ASN A 172 22.74 -8.97 -9.71
N THR A 173 22.64 -8.29 -8.57
CA THR A 173 22.68 -8.89 -7.23
C THR A 173 21.31 -8.79 -6.54
N VAL A 174 20.89 -9.84 -5.81
CA VAL A 174 19.52 -10.06 -5.30
C VAL A 174 19.08 -9.11 -4.16
N GLN A 175 20.00 -8.53 -3.40
CA GLN A 175 19.73 -7.48 -2.40
C GLN A 175 20.82 -6.44 -2.50
N LYS A 176 20.44 -5.20 -2.76
CA LYS A 176 21.40 -4.12 -2.92
C LYS A 176 21.02 -2.94 -2.07
N SER A 177 22.03 -2.42 -1.38
CA SER A 177 22.00 -1.06 -0.84
C SER A 177 23.22 -0.29 -1.34
N THR A 178 23.04 0.97 -1.66
CA THR A 178 24.13 1.90 -2.00
C THR A 178 23.82 3.28 -1.45
N VAL A 179 24.83 4.12 -1.35
CA VAL A 179 24.66 5.52 -0.95
C VAL A 179 25.00 6.39 -2.14
N ILE A 180 24.12 7.34 -2.43
CA ILE A 180 24.30 8.33 -3.49
C ILE A 180 24.15 9.74 -2.93
N HIS A 181 24.58 10.74 -3.71
CA HIS A 181 24.36 12.15 -3.40
C HIS A 181 23.23 12.71 -4.28
N SER A 182 22.22 13.31 -3.66
CA SER A 182 21.14 13.97 -4.39
C SER A 182 21.57 15.37 -4.88
N ILE A 183 20.76 15.97 -5.76
CA ILE A 183 20.98 17.33 -6.31
C ILE A 183 21.18 18.38 -5.20
N GLY A 184 20.59 18.19 -4.01
CA GLY A 184 20.75 19.06 -2.83
C GLY A 184 21.93 18.73 -1.90
N LYS A 185 22.90 17.91 -2.34
CA LYS A 185 24.02 17.38 -1.52
C LYS A 185 23.58 16.52 -0.32
N ARG A 186 22.33 16.03 -0.30
CA ARG A 186 21.86 15.09 0.70
C ARG A 186 22.46 13.71 0.43
N GLN A 187 22.76 12.98 1.49
CA GLN A 187 23.23 11.60 1.38
C GLN A 187 22.03 10.67 1.47
N LEU A 188 21.76 9.98 0.35
CA LEU A 188 20.61 9.09 0.21
C LEU A 188 21.07 7.63 0.21
N SER A 189 20.53 6.83 1.11
CA SER A 189 20.66 5.38 1.07
C SER A 189 19.58 4.80 0.17
N LEU A 190 19.98 4.03 -0.82
CA LEU A 190 19.09 3.32 -1.76
C LEU A 190 19.08 1.84 -1.43
N SER A 191 17.90 1.23 -1.46
CA SER A 191 17.70 -0.20 -1.27
C SER A 191 16.77 -0.74 -2.34
N LEU A 192 17.20 -1.78 -3.06
CA LEU A 192 16.48 -2.38 -4.18
C LEU A 192 15.98 -3.76 -3.80
N ASN A 193 14.68 -4.00 -3.99
CA ASN A 193 14.02 -5.26 -3.75
C ASN A 193 13.18 -5.69 -4.96
N TYR A 194 13.02 -7.00 -5.16
CA TYR A 194 12.17 -7.56 -6.20
C TYR A 194 11.02 -8.33 -5.59
N MET A 195 9.81 -8.03 -6.04
CA MET A 195 8.58 -8.69 -5.59
C MET A 195 7.92 -9.38 -6.78
N LYS A 196 7.65 -10.67 -6.67
CA LYS A 196 6.85 -11.39 -7.66
C LYS A 196 5.37 -11.24 -7.31
N LEU A 197 4.65 -10.50 -8.14
CA LEU A 197 3.18 -10.46 -8.15
C LEU A 197 2.74 -11.09 -9.46
N GLU A 198 2.38 -12.37 -9.42
CA GLU A 198 1.98 -13.08 -10.64
C GLU A 198 0.86 -12.34 -11.40
N PRO A 199 1.01 -12.11 -12.72
CA PRO A 199 2.07 -12.62 -13.62
C PRO A 199 3.34 -11.75 -13.72
N GLU A 200 3.42 -10.61 -13.01
CA GLU A 200 4.46 -9.60 -13.17
C GLU A 200 5.49 -9.60 -12.02
N THR A 201 6.72 -9.18 -12.37
CA THR A 201 7.74 -8.88 -11.36
C THR A 201 7.79 -7.37 -11.16
N ILE A 202 7.60 -6.93 -9.93
CA ILE A 202 7.67 -5.52 -9.52
C ILE A 202 9.03 -5.29 -8.86
N THR A 203 9.72 -4.24 -9.29
CA THR A 203 10.94 -3.78 -8.64
C THR A 203 10.60 -2.61 -7.71
N LEU A 204 11.07 -2.69 -6.48
CA LEU A 204 10.85 -1.69 -5.44
C LEU A 204 12.19 -1.03 -5.07
N LEU A 205 12.27 0.29 -5.17
CA LEU A 205 13.38 1.11 -4.70
C LEU A 205 12.93 1.89 -3.46
N ALA A 206 13.58 1.63 -2.33
CA ALA A 206 13.44 2.43 -1.12
C ALA A 206 14.60 3.42 -1.03
N ILE A 207 14.30 4.67 -0.65
CA ILE A 207 15.22 5.81 -0.59
C ILE A 207 15.12 6.42 0.80
N LYS A 208 16.22 6.46 1.52
CA LYS A 208 16.27 7.08 2.85
C LYS A 208 17.29 8.21 2.86
N ASP A 209 16.91 9.39 3.36
CA ASP A 209 17.86 10.46 3.69
C ASP A 209 18.61 10.06 4.97
N ILE A 210 19.93 9.94 4.88
CA ILE A 210 20.80 9.55 5.99
C ILE A 210 21.74 10.68 6.40
N SER A 211 21.53 11.91 5.93
CA SER A 211 22.43 13.05 6.17
C SER A 211 22.55 13.37 7.65
N ASN A 212 21.43 13.35 8.38
CA ASN A 212 21.41 13.61 9.81
C ASN A 212 22.08 12.49 10.62
N GLU A 213 21.77 11.24 10.31
CA GLU A 213 22.35 10.08 10.98
C GLU A 213 23.88 10.01 10.82
N LEU A 214 24.37 10.40 9.64
CA LEU A 214 25.82 10.49 9.39
C LEU A 214 26.45 11.64 10.17
N SER A 215 25.86 12.83 10.14
CA SER A 215 26.35 13.99 10.90
C SER A 215 26.37 13.71 12.41
N GLU A 216 25.36 13.05 12.95
CA GLU A 216 25.33 12.64 14.36
C GLU A 216 26.46 11.65 14.69
N LYS A 217 26.66 10.62 13.85
CA LYS A 217 27.76 9.67 14.04
C LYS A 217 29.13 10.28 13.91
N GLU A 218 29.29 11.18 12.96
CA GLU A 218 30.54 11.96 12.83
C GLU A 218 30.82 12.80 14.09
N SER A 219 29.80 13.53 14.57
CA SER A 219 29.89 14.33 15.79
C SER A 219 30.22 13.48 17.03
N GLU A 220 29.55 12.32 17.17
CA GLU A 220 29.84 11.37 18.26
C GLU A 220 31.27 10.83 18.17
N SER A 221 31.75 10.51 16.97
CA SER A 221 33.12 10.03 16.74
C SER A 221 34.15 11.10 17.05
N TRP A 222 33.89 12.35 16.63
CA TRP A 222 34.75 13.50 16.97
C TRP A 222 34.77 13.74 18.47
N SER A 223 33.62 13.70 19.14
CA SER A 223 33.55 13.89 20.60
C SER A 223 34.33 12.80 21.36
N LYS A 224 34.20 11.54 20.92
CA LYS A 224 34.97 10.43 21.49
C LYS A 224 36.48 10.58 21.27
N LEU A 225 36.86 10.92 20.04
CA LEU A 225 38.28 11.16 19.70
C LEU A 225 38.86 12.30 20.55
N THR A 226 38.17 13.43 20.64
CA THR A 226 38.56 14.59 21.44
C THR A 226 38.75 14.22 22.91
N ARG A 227 37.81 13.42 23.47
CA ARG A 227 37.88 12.96 24.87
C ARG A 227 39.11 12.09 25.10
N VAL A 228 39.44 11.16 24.20
CA VAL A 228 40.59 10.28 24.30
C VAL A 228 41.89 11.11 24.18
N LEU A 229 41.98 11.99 23.19
CA LEU A 229 43.12 12.85 22.99
C LEU A 229 43.36 13.78 24.20
N THR A 230 42.30 14.40 24.71
CA THR A 230 42.39 15.25 25.91
C THR A 230 42.95 14.49 27.12
N HIS A 231 42.42 13.23 27.33
CA HIS A 231 42.87 12.40 28.42
C HIS A 231 44.35 12.03 28.29
N GLU A 232 44.84 11.65 27.10
CA GLU A 232 46.24 11.29 26.87
C GLU A 232 47.17 12.51 26.98
N ILE A 233 46.73 13.66 26.47
CA ILE A 233 47.47 14.91 26.59
C ILE A 233 47.60 15.31 28.06
N MET A 234 46.51 15.27 28.84
CA MET A 234 46.55 15.59 30.26
C MET A 234 47.47 14.63 31.05
N ASN A 235 47.38 13.34 30.76
CA ASN A 235 48.22 12.32 31.39
C ASN A 235 49.73 12.53 31.10
N THR A 236 50.06 13.06 29.94
CA THR A 236 51.46 13.32 29.54
C THR A 236 51.97 14.64 30.07
N ILE A 237 51.13 15.66 30.11
CA ILE A 237 51.55 17.03 30.49
C ILE A 237 51.56 17.24 32.01
N ALA A 238 50.60 16.65 32.75
CA ALA A 238 50.52 16.83 34.19
C ALA A 238 51.83 16.44 34.95
N PRO A 239 52.50 15.33 34.60
CA PRO A 239 53.82 15.01 35.17
C PRO A 239 54.88 16.04 34.81
N ILE A 240 54.88 16.61 33.59
CA ILE A 240 55.82 17.62 33.15
C ILE A 240 55.65 18.91 33.98
N VAL A 241 54.43 19.36 34.19
CA VAL A 241 54.12 20.51 35.05
C VAL A 241 54.60 20.24 36.47
N SER A 242 54.29 19.09 37.04
CA SER A 242 54.67 18.69 38.39
C SER A 242 56.19 18.65 38.57
N LEU A 243 56.91 18.07 37.60
CA LEU A 243 58.38 18.05 37.63
C LEU A 243 58.96 19.46 37.50
N ALA A 244 58.50 20.30 36.59
CA ALA A 244 58.94 21.69 36.41
C ALA A 244 58.73 22.52 37.69
N GLN A 245 57.55 22.37 38.33
CA GLN A 245 57.23 23.00 39.61
C GLN A 245 58.17 22.54 40.71
N THR A 246 58.42 21.23 40.84
CA THR A 246 59.29 20.64 41.85
C THR A 246 60.76 21.12 41.68
N LEU A 247 61.21 21.15 40.44
CA LEU A 247 62.56 21.62 40.13
C LEU A 247 62.76 23.15 40.35
N SER A 248 61.74 23.94 40.01
CA SER A 248 61.70 25.37 40.22
C SER A 248 61.74 25.79 41.71
N ALA A 249 61.19 24.92 42.59
CA ALA A 249 61.13 25.15 44.03
C ALA A 249 62.44 24.84 44.74
N ARG A 250 63.46 24.23 44.08
CA ARG A 250 64.77 24.00 44.63
C ARG A 250 65.68 25.24 44.41
N PRO A 251 66.56 25.57 45.37
CA PRO A 251 67.48 26.65 45.19
C PRO A 251 68.40 26.35 43.99
N GLN A 252 68.25 27.11 42.93
CA GLN A 252 69.01 26.98 41.69
C GLN A 252 70.18 28.01 41.72
N THR A 253 71.38 27.56 41.46
CA THR A 253 72.57 28.38 41.34
C THR A 253 72.73 29.01 39.95
N ASP A 254 71.99 28.42 38.94
CA ASP A 254 72.02 28.88 37.57
C ASP A 254 70.70 29.58 37.19
N GLU A 255 70.70 30.86 36.97
CA GLU A 255 69.54 31.67 36.58
C GLU A 255 68.90 31.20 35.23
N LYS A 256 69.74 30.66 34.32
CA LYS A 256 69.20 30.11 33.02
C LYS A 256 68.37 28.88 33.21
N VAL A 257 68.72 27.97 34.14
CA VAL A 257 67.93 26.75 34.45
C VAL A 257 66.59 27.15 35.05
N THR A 258 66.56 28.08 36.01
CA THR A 258 65.31 28.59 36.61
C THR A 258 64.41 29.23 35.56
N ARG A 259 64.95 30.01 34.65
CA ARG A 259 64.17 30.60 33.54
C ARG A 259 63.61 29.54 32.58
N GLY A 260 64.43 28.51 32.23
CA GLY A 260 64.02 27.41 31.37
C GLY A 260 62.85 26.58 32.00
N LEU A 261 62.93 26.24 33.28
CA LEU A 261 61.89 25.53 34.01
C LEU A 261 60.55 26.31 34.10
N ASN A 262 60.64 27.63 34.29
CA ASN A 262 59.49 28.51 34.30
C ASN A 262 58.80 28.54 32.92
N VAL A 263 59.53 28.55 31.80
CA VAL A 263 58.96 28.48 30.45
C VAL A 263 58.30 27.15 30.22
N ILE A 264 58.91 26.01 30.61
CA ILE A 264 58.35 24.71 30.50
C ILE A 264 57.01 24.64 31.27
N ARG A 265 57.01 25.11 32.52
CA ARG A 265 55.76 25.11 33.34
C ARG A 265 54.72 25.98 32.69
N GLU A 266 54.95 27.18 32.29
CA GLU A 266 54.01 28.10 31.68
C GLU A 266 53.41 27.55 30.38
N GLN A 267 54.25 26.98 29.49
CA GLN A 267 53.77 26.39 28.24
C GLN A 267 52.94 25.13 28.49
N SER A 268 53.30 24.30 29.46
CA SER A 268 52.54 23.12 29.83
C SER A 268 51.19 23.48 30.46
N GLU A 269 51.15 24.50 31.34
CA GLU A 269 49.91 25.02 31.92
C GLU A 269 49.00 25.59 30.84
N ARG A 270 49.51 26.35 29.88
CA ARG A 270 48.73 26.83 28.72
C ARG A 270 48.16 25.68 27.85
N LEU A 271 48.93 24.62 27.65
CA LEU A 271 48.48 23.47 26.88
C LEU A 271 47.41 22.67 27.62
N MET A 272 47.48 22.59 28.94
CA MET A 272 46.42 22.00 29.78
C MET A 272 45.13 22.83 29.73
N GLU A 273 45.21 24.15 29.82
CA GLU A 273 44.03 25.02 29.68
C GLU A 273 43.41 24.92 28.29
N PHE A 274 44.25 24.90 27.24
CA PHE A 274 43.77 24.69 25.87
C PHE A 274 43.01 23.35 25.71
N THR A 275 43.59 22.25 26.18
CA THR A 275 42.92 20.93 26.08
C THR A 275 41.68 20.84 26.94
N ALA A 276 41.62 21.51 28.10
CA ALA A 276 40.46 21.57 28.95
C ALA A 276 39.27 22.31 28.26
N SER A 277 39.57 23.37 27.49
CA SER A 277 38.54 24.12 26.74
C SER A 277 37.90 23.29 25.63
N TYR A 278 38.62 22.34 25.03
CA TYR A 278 38.07 21.43 23.99
C TYR A 278 37.26 20.26 24.55
N ARG A 279 37.31 19.98 25.85
CA ARG A 279 36.53 18.90 26.49
C ARG A 279 35.03 19.22 26.62
N HIS A 280 34.65 20.49 26.47
CA HIS A 280 33.30 21.00 26.63
C HIS A 280 32.60 21.31 25.28
N LEU A 281 33.28 21.08 24.15
CA LEU A 281 32.70 21.09 22.79
C LEU A 281 32.27 19.70 22.37
#